data_3dcf27c3c720b3d512e650c12c08e90d
#
_entry.id   3dcf27c3c720b3d512e650c12c08e90d
#
_cell.length_a   1.000
_cell.length_b   1.000
_cell.length_c   1.000
_cell.angle_alpha   90.00
_cell.angle_beta   90.00
_cell.angle_gamma   90.00
#
_symmetry.space_group_name_H-M   'P 1'
#
loop_
_entity.id
_entity.type
_entity.pdbx_description
1 polymer ?
#
loop_
_entity_poly.entity_id
_entity_poly.type
_entity_poly.pdbx_seq_one_letter_code
_entity_poly.pdbx_strand_id
1 'polypeptide(L)'
;MELSVYKIDGSESGKKVALDERIFGIEPNDHAIWLDVKQFLANQRQGNSKTKDRSEVAYSTKKMGRQKGGGGARHGSIKAGTYVGGGNIHGPKPRFYTSKLNKKVKQLARFSALSYKAQENAITFVENFAMDAPKTKEFIGILNALKANGRKVLFVLPDNSDNIFLSSRNLPEVNVITVDEINTYAIMNANSVVMMDGVQEILASRIK
;
A
#
# COMPACT_ATOMS: atom_id res chain seq x y z
N MET A 1 -3.66 22.73 -16.70
CA MET A 1 -4.73 22.77 -15.69
C MET A 1 -4.22 23.53 -14.49
N GLU A 2 -4.97 24.52 -13.96
CA GLU A 2 -4.58 25.29 -12.79
C GLU A 2 -5.52 24.97 -11.63
N LEU A 3 -4.96 24.81 -10.42
CA LEU A 3 -5.72 24.55 -9.20
C LEU A 3 -5.47 25.68 -8.18
N SER A 4 -6.52 26.06 -7.44
CA SER A 4 -6.40 27.02 -6.33
C SER A 4 -5.72 26.38 -5.13
N VAL A 5 -4.89 27.15 -4.42
CA VAL A 5 -4.29 26.74 -3.16
C VAL A 5 -5.18 27.21 -2.01
N TYR A 6 -5.46 26.32 -1.08
CA TYR A 6 -6.30 26.59 0.09
C TYR A 6 -5.44 26.82 1.34
N LYS A 7 -5.96 27.61 2.25
CA LYS A 7 -5.42 27.75 3.61
C LYS A 7 -5.96 26.65 4.51
N ILE A 8 -5.40 26.54 5.71
CA ILE A 8 -5.83 25.58 6.75
C ILE A 8 -7.32 25.74 7.07
N ASP A 9 -7.85 26.95 7.01
CA ASP A 9 -9.26 27.28 7.28
C ASP A 9 -10.20 26.91 6.12
N GLY A 10 -9.70 26.35 5.03
CA GLY A 10 -10.48 25.99 3.84
C GLY A 10 -10.81 27.18 2.95
N SER A 11 -10.31 28.38 3.23
CA SER A 11 -10.42 29.55 2.36
C SER A 11 -9.38 29.53 1.24
N GLU A 12 -9.68 30.07 0.07
CA GLU A 12 -8.71 30.20 -1.01
C GLU A 12 -7.59 31.19 -0.64
N SER A 13 -6.35 30.82 -0.89
CA SER A 13 -5.17 31.65 -0.63
C SER A 13 -4.94 32.75 -1.69
N GLY A 14 -5.65 32.67 -2.83
CA GLY A 14 -5.39 33.52 -3.99
C GLY A 14 -4.20 33.11 -4.85
N LYS A 15 -3.42 32.11 -4.40
CA LYS A 15 -2.37 31.48 -5.18
C LYS A 15 -2.95 30.40 -6.08
N LYS A 16 -2.40 30.24 -7.27
CA LYS A 16 -2.73 29.16 -8.20
C LYS A 16 -1.48 28.35 -8.51
N VAL A 17 -1.62 27.05 -8.55
CA VAL A 17 -0.56 26.11 -8.94
C VAL A 17 -0.92 25.54 -10.31
N ALA A 18 -0.03 25.73 -11.29
CA ALA A 18 -0.15 25.13 -12.60
C ALA A 18 0.35 23.69 -12.54
N LEU A 19 -0.49 22.71 -12.87
CA LEU A 19 -0.10 21.30 -12.89
C LEU A 19 0.87 21.01 -14.05
N ASP A 20 1.99 20.34 -13.76
CA ASP A 20 2.94 19.92 -14.81
C ASP A 20 2.31 18.81 -15.68
N GLU A 21 2.16 19.08 -16.98
CA GLU A 21 1.58 18.14 -17.93
C GLU A 21 2.34 16.81 -18.00
N ARG A 22 3.64 16.81 -17.71
CA ARG A 22 4.48 15.59 -17.69
C ARG A 22 4.14 14.65 -16.54
N ILE A 23 3.44 15.12 -15.51
CA ILE A 23 3.04 14.32 -14.33
C ILE A 23 1.55 14.07 -14.34
N PHE A 24 0.75 15.10 -14.59
CA PHE A 24 -0.71 15.08 -14.42
C PHE A 24 -1.48 15.04 -15.74
N GLY A 25 -0.82 15.29 -16.89
CA GLY A 25 -1.42 15.30 -18.22
C GLY A 25 -1.15 14.06 -19.05
N ILE A 26 -0.56 13.01 -18.49
CA ILE A 26 -0.24 11.77 -19.19
C ILE A 26 -1.51 10.96 -19.42
N GLU A 27 -1.62 10.31 -20.58
CA GLU A 27 -2.63 9.29 -20.81
C GLU A 27 -2.43 8.11 -19.84
N PRO A 28 -3.40 7.80 -18.97
CA PRO A 28 -3.24 6.81 -17.94
C PRO A 28 -3.06 5.40 -18.50
N ASN A 29 -2.09 4.65 -17.96
CA ASN A 29 -1.84 3.26 -18.31
C ASN A 29 -2.28 2.31 -17.19
N ASP A 30 -3.47 1.72 -17.32
CA ASP A 30 -4.08 0.83 -16.33
C ASP A 30 -3.24 -0.41 -16.04
N HIS A 31 -2.61 -0.97 -17.07
CA HIS A 31 -1.78 -2.15 -16.90
C HIS A 31 -0.54 -1.86 -16.05
N ALA A 32 0.10 -0.70 -16.24
CA ALA A 32 1.23 -0.28 -15.42
C ALA A 32 0.82 -0.07 -13.96
N ILE A 33 -0.33 0.57 -13.72
CA ILE A 33 -0.92 0.76 -12.38
C ILE A 33 -1.15 -0.61 -11.72
N TRP A 34 -1.81 -1.54 -12.43
CA TRP A 34 -2.09 -2.89 -11.91
C TRP A 34 -0.81 -3.65 -11.55
N LEU A 35 0.22 -3.60 -12.39
CA LEU A 35 1.51 -4.25 -12.14
C LEU A 35 2.17 -3.71 -10.86
N ASP A 36 2.19 -2.39 -10.66
CA ASP A 36 2.84 -1.77 -9.51
C ASP A 36 2.07 -2.04 -8.21
N VAL A 37 0.74 -1.94 -8.24
CA VAL A 37 -0.11 -2.30 -7.09
C VAL A 37 0.04 -3.78 -6.74
N LYS A 38 0.05 -4.68 -7.74
CA LYS A 38 0.27 -6.11 -7.52
C LYS A 38 1.63 -6.38 -6.89
N GLN A 39 2.69 -5.72 -7.37
CA GLN A 39 4.01 -5.83 -6.79
C GLN A 39 4.04 -5.34 -5.34
N PHE A 40 3.47 -4.16 -5.07
CA PHE A 40 3.43 -3.57 -3.74
C PHE A 40 2.76 -4.51 -2.73
N LEU A 41 1.58 -5.03 -3.05
CA LEU A 41 0.85 -5.97 -2.19
C LEU A 41 1.58 -7.31 -2.03
N ALA A 42 2.20 -7.83 -3.09
CA ALA A 42 2.98 -9.06 -3.03
C ALA A 42 4.21 -8.93 -2.12
N ASN A 43 4.89 -7.79 -2.16
CA ASN A 43 6.08 -7.53 -1.35
C ASN A 43 5.78 -7.35 0.15
N GLN A 44 4.52 -7.05 0.52
CA GLN A 44 4.09 -7.01 1.91
C GLN A 44 3.82 -8.39 2.51
N ARG A 45 3.71 -9.44 1.68
CA ARG A 45 3.41 -10.79 2.14
C ARG A 45 4.64 -11.42 2.80
N GLN A 46 4.48 -11.89 4.04
CA GLN A 46 5.55 -12.54 4.79
C GLN A 46 5.81 -14.00 4.35
N GLY A 47 4.78 -14.70 3.89
CA GLY A 47 4.88 -16.02 3.31
C GLY A 47 5.24 -17.17 4.29
N ASN A 48 4.86 -17.05 5.55
CA ASN A 48 5.21 -17.99 6.63
C ASN A 48 4.33 -19.24 6.72
N SER A 49 3.33 -19.38 5.84
CA SER A 49 2.42 -20.52 5.86
C SER A 49 3.18 -21.82 5.67
N LYS A 50 3.07 -22.73 6.63
CA LYS A 50 3.71 -24.04 6.62
C LYS A 50 2.79 -25.11 7.18
N THR A 51 2.79 -26.29 6.57
CA THR A 51 2.19 -27.50 7.12
C THR A 51 3.29 -28.50 7.45
N LYS A 52 3.03 -29.38 8.42
CA LYS A 52 4.00 -30.43 8.81
C LYS A 52 4.02 -31.52 7.76
N ASP A 53 5.20 -31.81 7.23
CA ASP A 53 5.48 -32.96 6.39
C ASP A 53 5.54 -34.25 7.26
N ARG A 54 5.51 -35.45 6.64
CA ARG A 54 5.57 -36.71 7.35
C ARG A 54 6.83 -36.88 8.23
N SER A 55 7.90 -36.20 7.92
CA SER A 55 9.13 -36.16 8.72
C SER A 55 9.00 -35.34 9.99
N GLU A 56 8.14 -34.34 9.99
CA GLU A 56 7.98 -33.35 11.06
C GLU A 56 6.86 -33.69 12.06
N VAL A 57 5.99 -34.66 11.69
CA VAL A 57 4.92 -35.11 12.58
C VAL A 57 5.51 -35.98 13.70
N ALA A 58 5.10 -35.75 14.95
CA ALA A 58 5.64 -36.34 16.16
C ALA A 58 5.04 -37.73 16.48
N TYR A 59 4.84 -38.60 15.48
CA TYR A 59 4.37 -39.96 15.68
C TYR A 59 5.48 -41.00 15.51
N SER A 60 5.22 -42.25 15.88
CA SER A 60 6.13 -43.39 15.69
C SER A 60 6.42 -43.62 14.20
N THR A 61 7.65 -43.96 13.88
CA THR A 61 8.07 -44.41 12.54
C THR A 61 7.87 -45.91 12.32
N LYS A 62 7.47 -46.64 13.38
CA LYS A 62 7.25 -48.09 13.34
C LYS A 62 6.21 -48.45 12.27
N LYS A 63 6.44 -49.52 11.53
CA LYS A 63 5.47 -50.09 10.59
C LYS A 63 4.23 -50.54 11.35
N MET A 64 3.03 -50.16 10.91
CA MET A 64 1.78 -50.39 11.63
C MET A 64 1.35 -51.85 11.65
N GLY A 65 1.65 -52.62 10.63
CA GLY A 65 1.23 -54.00 10.52
C GLY A 65 2.27 -54.90 9.86
N ARG A 66 2.06 -56.22 9.94
CA ARG A 66 2.90 -57.22 9.24
C ARG A 66 2.76 -57.03 7.71
N GLN A 67 3.82 -57.41 6.98
CA GLN A 67 3.86 -57.29 5.52
C GLN A 67 2.85 -58.19 4.80
N LYS A 68 2.56 -59.35 5.37
CA LYS A 68 1.63 -60.37 4.86
C LYS A 68 0.80 -60.96 5.98
N GLY A 69 -0.32 -61.61 5.65
CA GLY A 69 -1.15 -62.35 6.61
C GLY A 69 -2.21 -61.54 7.36
N GLY A 70 -2.40 -60.23 7.03
CA GLY A 70 -3.38 -59.36 7.70
C GLY A 70 -4.67 -59.13 6.93
N GLY A 71 -4.84 -59.64 5.73
CA GLY A 71 -6.06 -59.47 4.91
C GLY A 71 -6.32 -58.04 4.39
N GLY A 72 -5.60 -57.04 4.86
CA GLY A 72 -5.77 -55.65 4.49
C GLY A 72 -4.65 -55.09 3.62
N ALA A 73 -4.75 -53.81 3.27
CA ALA A 73 -3.71 -53.12 2.53
C ALA A 73 -2.39 -53.00 3.31
N ARG A 74 -1.28 -53.01 2.60
CA ARG A 74 0.04 -52.83 3.21
C ARG A 74 0.24 -51.39 3.63
N HIS A 75 0.59 -51.21 4.90
CA HIS A 75 0.81 -49.88 5.47
C HIS A 75 2.26 -49.70 5.97
N GLY A 76 2.76 -48.48 5.86
CA GLY A 76 4.02 -48.08 6.45
C GLY A 76 3.82 -47.48 7.86
N SER A 77 4.38 -46.33 8.08
CA SER A 77 4.23 -45.55 9.32
C SER A 77 2.92 -44.80 9.38
N ILE A 78 2.38 -44.59 10.57
CA ILE A 78 1.20 -43.78 10.85
C ILE A 78 1.39 -42.29 10.44
N LYS A 79 2.64 -41.85 10.24
CA LYS A 79 2.97 -40.51 9.74
C LYS A 79 2.58 -40.26 8.28
N ALA A 80 2.18 -41.29 7.52
CA ALA A 80 1.83 -41.14 6.12
C ALA A 80 0.60 -40.23 5.94
N GLY A 81 0.58 -39.45 4.89
CA GLY A 81 -0.52 -38.49 4.60
C GLY A 81 -1.87 -39.14 4.28
N THR A 82 -1.92 -40.46 4.13
CA THR A 82 -3.15 -41.27 3.97
C THR A 82 -3.91 -41.46 5.27
N TYR A 83 -3.29 -41.17 6.40
CA TYR A 83 -3.90 -41.31 7.72
C TYR A 83 -4.35 -40.00 8.30
N VAL A 84 -5.44 -40.03 9.07
CA VAL A 84 -5.89 -38.90 9.86
C VAL A 84 -4.79 -38.51 10.87
N GLY A 85 -4.37 -37.22 10.85
CA GLY A 85 -3.23 -36.78 11.66
C GLY A 85 -1.85 -37.05 11.06
N GLY A 86 -1.75 -37.71 9.91
CA GLY A 86 -0.50 -37.86 9.16
C GLY A 86 0.00 -36.54 8.56
N GLY A 87 1.24 -36.58 8.02
CA GLY A 87 1.86 -35.40 7.39
C GLY A 87 1.17 -34.98 6.09
N ASN A 88 1.15 -33.71 5.83
CA ASN A 88 0.60 -33.17 4.57
C ASN A 88 1.59 -33.42 3.41
N ILE A 89 1.10 -33.94 2.27
CA ILE A 89 1.95 -34.28 1.12
C ILE A 89 2.26 -33.05 0.26
N HIS A 90 1.27 -32.24 -0.02
CA HIS A 90 1.36 -31.05 -0.89
C HIS A 90 0.95 -29.77 -0.18
N GLY A 91 1.25 -29.67 1.10
CA GLY A 91 0.91 -28.48 1.88
C GLY A 91 1.77 -27.28 1.54
N PRO A 92 1.34 -26.09 1.97
CA PRO A 92 2.12 -24.87 1.79
C PRO A 92 3.47 -24.98 2.50
N LYS A 93 4.49 -24.42 1.86
CA LYS A 93 5.83 -24.24 2.42
C LYS A 93 6.17 -22.76 2.45
N PRO A 94 6.94 -22.27 3.42
CA PRO A 94 7.40 -20.88 3.45
C PRO A 94 8.07 -20.52 2.13
N ARG A 95 7.64 -19.41 1.53
CA ARG A 95 8.22 -18.92 0.28
C ARG A 95 8.17 -17.41 0.21
N PHE A 96 9.06 -16.83 -0.54
CA PHE A 96 9.03 -15.39 -0.85
C PHE A 96 8.03 -15.13 -1.97
N TYR A 97 7.28 -14.04 -1.82
CA TYR A 97 6.36 -13.53 -2.84
C TYR A 97 6.92 -12.30 -3.56
N THR A 98 8.16 -11.93 -3.25
CA THR A 98 8.81 -10.73 -3.77
C THR A 98 8.87 -10.77 -5.30
N SER A 99 8.40 -9.70 -5.92
CA SER A 99 8.52 -9.47 -7.35
C SER A 99 9.23 -8.15 -7.62
N LYS A 100 9.93 -8.04 -8.76
CA LYS A 100 10.65 -6.84 -9.17
C LYS A 100 10.01 -6.24 -10.40
N LEU A 101 9.84 -4.92 -10.40
CA LEU A 101 9.36 -4.15 -11.53
C LEU A 101 10.41 -3.09 -11.93
N ASN A 102 10.51 -2.78 -13.21
CA ASN A 102 11.45 -1.79 -13.72
C ASN A 102 11.12 -0.39 -13.20
N LYS A 103 12.13 0.42 -12.90
CA LYS A 103 11.96 1.79 -12.35
C LYS A 103 11.09 2.68 -13.25
N LYS A 104 11.29 2.63 -14.56
CA LYS A 104 10.49 3.41 -15.54
C LYS A 104 9.01 3.03 -15.52
N VAL A 105 8.69 1.73 -15.37
CA VAL A 105 7.29 1.27 -15.30
C VAL A 105 6.62 1.74 -14.00
N LYS A 106 7.33 1.71 -12.87
CA LYS A 106 6.84 2.26 -11.60
C LYS A 106 6.57 3.77 -11.68
N GLN A 107 7.45 4.49 -12.36
CA GLN A 107 7.29 5.93 -12.57
C GLN A 107 6.06 6.21 -13.45
N LEU A 108 5.90 5.48 -14.56
CA LEU A 108 4.73 5.57 -15.42
C LEU A 108 3.44 5.26 -14.66
N ALA A 109 3.43 4.19 -13.86
CA ALA A 109 2.28 3.82 -13.03
C ALA A 109 1.88 4.93 -12.06
N ARG A 110 2.86 5.54 -11.38
CA ARG A 110 2.66 6.62 -10.42
C ARG A 110 2.07 7.87 -11.08
N PHE A 111 2.62 8.26 -12.22
CA PHE A 111 2.14 9.42 -12.97
C PHE A 111 0.75 9.15 -13.58
N SER A 112 0.50 7.94 -14.08
CA SER A 112 -0.84 7.54 -14.54
C SER A 112 -1.88 7.64 -13.42
N ALA A 113 -1.54 7.22 -12.19
CA ALA A 113 -2.43 7.32 -11.04
C ALA A 113 -2.70 8.79 -10.63
N LEU A 114 -1.67 9.66 -10.69
CA LEU A 114 -1.83 11.10 -10.46
C LEU A 114 -2.67 11.77 -11.55
N SER A 115 -2.51 11.38 -12.81
CA SER A 115 -3.33 11.88 -13.92
C SER A 115 -4.79 11.52 -13.74
N TYR A 116 -5.13 10.30 -13.30
CA TYR A 116 -6.51 9.95 -12.94
C TYR A 116 -7.07 10.85 -11.85
N LYS A 117 -6.30 11.07 -10.77
CA LYS A 117 -6.75 11.96 -9.68
C LYS A 117 -6.92 13.42 -10.12
N ALA A 118 -6.12 13.88 -11.08
CA ALA A 118 -6.29 15.20 -11.68
C ALA A 118 -7.56 15.28 -12.53
N GLN A 119 -7.85 14.28 -13.37
CA GLN A 119 -9.06 14.19 -14.17
C GLN A 119 -10.34 14.12 -13.32
N GLU A 120 -10.28 13.41 -12.17
CA GLU A 120 -11.37 13.32 -11.20
C GLU A 120 -11.56 14.59 -10.36
N ASN A 121 -10.71 15.62 -10.51
CA ASN A 121 -10.64 16.79 -9.63
C ASN A 121 -10.49 16.43 -8.15
N ALA A 122 -9.79 15.33 -7.87
CA ALA A 122 -9.59 14.80 -6.53
C ALA A 122 -8.29 15.28 -5.87
N ILE A 123 -7.60 16.25 -6.48
CA ILE A 123 -6.35 16.84 -5.96
C ILE A 123 -6.66 18.22 -5.38
N THR A 124 -6.20 18.46 -4.16
CA THR A 124 -6.32 19.75 -3.46
C THR A 124 -4.95 20.21 -3.00
N PHE A 125 -4.59 21.47 -3.25
CA PHE A 125 -3.36 22.06 -2.75
C PHE A 125 -3.63 22.90 -1.51
N VAL A 126 -2.73 22.80 -0.51
CA VAL A 126 -2.81 23.51 0.77
C VAL A 126 -1.49 24.23 1.02
N GLU A 127 -1.55 25.44 1.56
CA GLU A 127 -0.34 26.15 2.00
C GLU A 127 0.43 25.33 3.03
N ASN A 128 1.76 25.51 3.06
CA ASN A 128 2.59 24.86 4.06
C ASN A 128 2.21 25.34 5.45
N PHE A 129 1.97 24.41 6.34
CA PHE A 129 1.72 24.68 7.75
C PHE A 129 2.52 23.74 8.64
N ALA A 130 2.80 24.19 9.85
CA ALA A 130 3.38 23.36 10.91
C ALA A 130 2.41 23.28 12.08
N MET A 131 2.47 22.18 12.80
CA MET A 131 1.75 22.00 14.07
C MET A 131 2.74 22.09 15.20
N ASP A 132 2.49 22.94 16.20
CA ASP A 132 3.39 23.12 17.37
C ASP A 132 3.37 21.89 18.27
N ALA A 133 2.23 21.23 18.39
CA ALA A 133 2.04 20.03 19.18
C ALA A 133 1.21 18.98 18.45
N PRO A 134 1.45 17.68 18.66
CA PRO A 134 0.66 16.61 18.04
C PRO A 134 -0.73 16.53 18.67
N LYS A 135 -1.77 16.99 17.95
CA LYS A 135 -3.16 16.97 18.38
C LYS A 135 -4.09 16.49 17.27
N THR A 136 -4.72 15.33 17.46
CA THR A 136 -5.65 14.74 16.50
C THR A 136 -6.89 15.61 16.27
N LYS A 137 -7.40 16.30 17.31
CA LYS A 137 -8.59 17.16 17.20
C LYS A 137 -8.37 18.35 16.29
N GLU A 138 -7.19 18.97 16.35
CA GLU A 138 -6.82 20.09 15.46
C GLU A 138 -6.71 19.60 14.01
N PHE A 139 -6.08 18.44 13.80
CA PHE A 139 -5.95 17.84 12.47
C PHE A 139 -7.32 17.48 11.84
N ILE A 140 -8.27 16.95 12.65
CA ILE A 140 -9.65 16.71 12.20
C ILE A 140 -10.33 18.03 11.81
N GLY A 141 -10.08 19.10 12.54
CA GLY A 141 -10.57 20.45 12.19
C GLY A 141 -10.11 20.88 10.80
N ILE A 142 -8.84 20.67 10.47
CA ILE A 142 -8.26 20.97 9.14
C ILE A 142 -8.92 20.11 8.06
N LEU A 143 -9.10 18.80 8.30
CA LEU A 143 -9.76 17.92 7.33
C LEU A 143 -11.22 18.34 7.07
N ASN A 144 -11.94 18.78 8.10
CA ASN A 144 -13.31 19.29 7.96
C ASN A 144 -13.34 20.58 7.13
N ALA A 145 -12.42 21.52 7.39
CA ALA A 145 -12.30 22.76 6.64
C ALA A 145 -12.02 22.51 5.14
N LEU A 146 -11.17 21.53 4.85
CA LEU A 146 -10.86 21.09 3.48
C LEU A 146 -11.93 20.17 2.86
N LYS A 147 -13.04 19.90 3.55
CA LYS A 147 -14.12 18.98 3.11
C LYS A 147 -13.62 17.57 2.76
N ALA A 148 -12.53 17.15 3.37
CA ALA A 148 -11.88 15.86 3.14
C ALA A 148 -12.22 14.80 4.21
N ASN A 149 -12.92 15.17 5.28
CA ASN A 149 -13.30 14.24 6.35
C ASN A 149 -14.36 13.22 5.89
N GLY A 150 -14.31 12.00 6.44
CA GLY A 150 -15.20 10.89 6.09
C GLY A 150 -14.88 10.23 4.74
N ARG A 151 -13.70 10.47 4.19
CA ARG A 151 -13.18 9.84 2.96
C ARG A 151 -11.73 9.41 3.18
N LYS A 152 -11.26 8.46 2.40
CA LYS A 152 -9.84 8.08 2.40
C LYS A 152 -9.03 9.21 1.78
N VAL A 153 -8.20 9.86 2.60
CA VAL A 153 -7.38 11.00 2.20
C VAL A 153 -5.91 10.62 2.23
N LEU A 154 -5.21 10.93 1.16
CA LEU A 154 -3.77 10.89 1.11
C LEU A 154 -3.22 12.30 1.28
N PHE A 155 -2.49 12.55 2.36
CA PHE A 155 -1.85 13.82 2.64
C PHE A 155 -0.37 13.72 2.28
N VAL A 156 0.10 14.55 1.35
CA VAL A 156 1.48 14.54 0.86
C VAL A 156 2.22 15.77 1.35
N LEU A 157 3.29 15.51 2.12
CA LEU A 157 4.15 16.55 2.69
C LEU A 157 5.41 16.73 1.83
N PRO A 158 5.94 17.95 1.68
CA PRO A 158 7.23 18.17 1.04
C PRO A 158 8.36 17.53 1.85
N ASP A 159 8.37 17.74 3.17
CA ASP A 159 9.35 17.22 4.11
C ASP A 159 8.68 16.49 5.27
N ASN A 160 9.46 15.74 6.04
CA ASN A 160 8.95 15.02 7.20
C ASN A 160 8.54 15.99 8.31
N SER A 161 7.32 15.83 8.83
CA SER A 161 6.78 16.56 9.97
C SER A 161 6.21 15.59 11.00
N ASP A 162 6.96 15.34 12.06
CA ASP A 162 6.60 14.39 13.11
C ASP A 162 5.27 14.76 13.77
N ASN A 163 5.02 16.05 14.02
CA ASN A 163 3.79 16.50 14.66
C ASN A 163 2.54 16.24 13.81
N ILE A 164 2.62 16.45 12.48
CA ILE A 164 1.53 16.15 11.56
C ILE A 164 1.31 14.63 11.49
N PHE A 165 2.38 13.85 11.37
CA PHE A 165 2.30 12.39 11.34
C PHE A 165 1.67 11.82 12.61
N LEU A 166 2.14 12.25 13.80
CA LEU A 166 1.59 11.81 15.08
C LEU A 166 0.12 12.21 15.27
N SER A 167 -0.29 13.38 14.75
CA SER A 167 -1.67 13.87 14.81
C SER A 167 -2.61 13.07 13.91
N SER A 168 -2.13 12.54 12.80
CA SER A 168 -2.93 11.87 11.77
C SER A 168 -3.01 10.35 11.94
N ARG A 169 -1.96 9.69 12.48
CA ARG A 169 -1.81 8.23 12.47
C ARG A 169 -2.94 7.45 13.14
N ASN A 170 -3.68 8.06 14.09
CA ASN A 170 -4.83 7.43 14.75
C ASN A 170 -6.11 7.47 13.89
N LEU A 171 -6.11 8.20 12.78
CA LEU A 171 -7.26 8.32 11.89
C LEU A 171 -7.17 7.25 10.79
N PRO A 172 -8.09 6.26 10.76
CA PRO A 172 -7.99 5.12 9.84
C PRO A 172 -8.14 5.50 8.37
N GLU A 173 -8.80 6.63 8.09
CA GLU A 173 -9.08 7.10 6.73
C GLU A 173 -8.00 8.05 6.18
N VAL A 174 -7.04 8.44 7.01
CA VAL A 174 -6.00 9.40 6.63
C VAL A 174 -4.65 8.69 6.55
N ASN A 175 -3.98 8.88 5.44
CA ASN A 175 -2.60 8.45 5.26
C ASN A 175 -1.72 9.65 4.95
N VAL A 176 -0.75 9.93 5.80
CA VAL A 176 0.22 11.02 5.63
C VAL A 176 1.55 10.42 5.19
N ILE A 177 2.06 10.90 4.07
CA ILE A 177 3.34 10.47 3.48
C ILE A 177 4.15 11.65 3.01
N THR A 178 5.45 11.47 2.91
CA THR A 178 6.35 12.42 2.25
C THR A 178 6.36 12.21 0.74
N VAL A 179 6.85 13.20 -0.01
CA VAL A 179 7.03 13.08 -1.48
C VAL A 179 7.90 11.88 -1.85
N ASP A 180 8.85 11.50 -0.98
CA ASP A 180 9.73 10.36 -1.19
C ASP A 180 9.00 9.02 -1.15
N GLU A 181 8.00 8.92 -0.30
CA GLU A 181 7.25 7.69 -0.04
C GLU A 181 6.02 7.51 -0.94
N ILE A 182 5.75 8.51 -1.79
CA ILE A 182 4.57 8.46 -2.67
C ILE A 182 4.62 7.22 -3.56
N ASN A 183 3.57 6.41 -3.50
CA ASN A 183 3.44 5.17 -4.25
C ASN A 183 2.07 5.06 -4.91
N THR A 184 2.02 4.27 -5.99
CA THR A 184 0.80 4.08 -6.79
C THR A 184 -0.36 3.53 -5.97
N TYR A 185 -0.08 2.61 -5.02
CA TYR A 185 -1.12 2.02 -4.18
C TYR A 185 -1.80 3.07 -3.27
N ALA A 186 -1.01 3.93 -2.62
CA ALA A 186 -1.55 4.97 -1.74
C ALA A 186 -2.41 5.97 -2.52
N ILE A 187 -1.97 6.40 -3.74
CA ILE A 187 -2.71 7.30 -4.61
C ILE A 187 -4.05 6.69 -5.02
N MET A 188 -4.04 5.42 -5.48
CA MET A 188 -5.26 4.75 -5.95
C MET A 188 -6.21 4.38 -4.81
N ASN A 189 -5.70 4.08 -3.62
CA ASN A 189 -6.52 3.77 -2.45
C ASN A 189 -7.23 5.00 -1.86
N ALA A 190 -6.69 6.20 -2.08
CA ALA A 190 -7.26 7.45 -1.61
C ALA A 190 -8.40 7.92 -2.51
N ASN A 191 -9.45 8.47 -1.92
CA ASN A 191 -10.51 9.18 -2.65
C ASN A 191 -10.05 10.59 -3.06
N SER A 192 -9.31 11.27 -2.17
CA SER A 192 -8.75 12.60 -2.42
C SER A 192 -7.29 12.65 -2.02
N VAL A 193 -6.52 13.44 -2.75
CA VAL A 193 -5.10 13.67 -2.50
C VAL A 193 -4.92 15.13 -2.13
N VAL A 194 -4.45 15.40 -0.92
CA VAL A 194 -4.12 16.74 -0.45
C VAL A 194 -2.61 16.91 -0.51
N MET A 195 -2.14 17.86 -1.26
CA MET A 195 -0.71 18.17 -1.44
C MET A 195 -0.38 19.51 -0.80
N MET A 196 0.67 19.56 -0.01
CA MET A 196 1.21 20.82 0.46
C MET A 196 1.96 21.56 -0.65
N ASP A 197 2.03 22.87 -0.51
CA ASP A 197 2.80 23.73 -1.41
C ASP A 197 4.26 23.28 -1.50
N GLY A 198 4.87 23.34 -2.69
CA GLY A 198 6.23 22.82 -2.95
C GLY A 198 6.31 21.32 -3.32
N VAL A 199 5.29 20.50 -3.01
CA VAL A 199 5.27 19.06 -3.37
C VAL A 199 5.41 18.87 -4.88
N GLN A 200 4.74 19.70 -5.68
CA GLN A 200 4.78 19.58 -7.13
C GLN A 200 6.19 19.86 -7.68
N GLU A 201 6.89 20.86 -7.16
CA GLU A 201 8.24 21.21 -7.61
C GLU A 201 9.22 20.07 -7.34
N ILE A 202 9.10 19.43 -6.16
CA ILE A 202 9.91 18.27 -5.80
C ILE A 202 9.58 17.09 -6.72
N LEU A 203 8.31 16.82 -7.01
CA LEU A 203 7.91 15.77 -7.96
C LEU A 203 8.46 16.04 -9.36
N ALA A 204 8.39 17.29 -9.84
CA ALA A 204 8.91 17.68 -11.15
C ALA A 204 10.44 17.51 -11.24
N SER A 205 11.18 17.82 -10.19
CA SER A 205 12.64 17.66 -10.14
C SER A 205 13.11 16.21 -10.29
N ARG A 206 12.24 15.24 -10.00
CA ARG A 206 12.52 13.78 -10.08
C ARG A 206 12.20 13.14 -11.43
N ILE A 207 11.66 13.92 -12.34
CA ILE A 207 11.48 13.50 -13.73
C ILE A 207 12.84 13.55 -14.42
N LYS A 208 13.46 12.39 -14.63
CA LYS A 208 14.68 12.24 -15.43
C LYS A 208 14.35 11.63 -16.78
#